data_77bf4ec7a848ee2d87f73f4149959d32
#
_entry.id   77bf4ec7a848ee2d87f73f4149959d32
#
_cell.length_a   1.000
_cell.length_b   1.000
_cell.length_c   1.000
_cell.angle_alpha   90.00
_cell.angle_beta   90.00
_cell.angle_gamma   90.00
#
_symmetry.space_group_name_H-M   'P 1'
#
loop_
_entity.id
_entity.type
_entity.pdbx_description
1 polymer ?
#
loop_
_entity_poly.entity_id
_entity_poly.type
_entity_poly.pdbx_seq_one_letter_code
_entity_poly.pdbx_strand_id
1 'polypeptide(L)'
;MFQEAPNSYQEVLNLDNSEKWLVALKEEFNGLTEMRVWKLVDHPSNCKTIKCRWTYIPKSDGRYKVRLVTKGYMQVQGIDYEQTFSPVARYKSIRYLLAHAALLNWEIKAMDVKLAYLHGVLEEEIYTEQLEGFITKGEENKVCELV
;
A
#
# COMPACT_ATOMS: atom_id res chain seq x y z
N MET A 1 -8.37 15.07 21.37
CA MET A 1 -9.01 15.55 20.12
C MET A 1 -8.48 14.65 19.01
N PHE A 2 -9.33 13.81 18.42
CA PHE A 2 -8.90 12.98 17.29
C PHE A 2 -8.69 13.92 16.11
N GLN A 3 -7.45 14.01 15.62
CA GLN A 3 -7.18 14.74 14.39
C GLN A 3 -7.85 13.98 13.25
N GLU A 4 -8.74 14.62 12.51
CA GLU A 4 -9.33 14.06 11.32
C GLU A 4 -8.22 13.78 10.30
N ALA A 5 -8.25 12.59 9.69
CA ALA A 5 -7.29 12.23 8.68
C ALA A 5 -7.66 12.93 7.36
N PRO A 6 -6.68 13.49 6.63
CA PRO A 6 -6.95 14.08 5.30
C PRO A 6 -7.42 13.02 4.31
N ASN A 7 -8.24 13.43 3.36
CA ASN A 7 -8.82 12.53 2.35
C ASN A 7 -8.11 12.60 1.00
N SER A 8 -7.28 13.64 0.77
CA SER A 8 -6.56 13.85 -0.48
C SER A 8 -5.19 14.47 -0.26
N TYR A 9 -4.33 14.37 -1.29
CA TYR A 9 -3.02 15.02 -1.28
C TYR A 9 -3.12 16.54 -1.19
N GLN A 10 -4.11 17.14 -1.87
CA GLN A 10 -4.34 18.58 -1.83
C GLN A 10 -4.75 19.05 -0.44
N GLU A 11 -5.56 18.26 0.27
CA GLU A 11 -5.93 18.55 1.64
C GLU A 11 -4.71 18.52 2.58
N VAL A 12 -3.81 17.54 2.40
CA VAL A 12 -2.55 17.46 3.16
C VAL A 12 -1.73 18.74 3.06
N LEU A 13 -1.62 19.32 1.85
CA LEU A 13 -0.83 20.53 1.63
C LEU A 13 -1.35 21.76 2.39
N ASN A 14 -2.66 21.76 2.74
CA ASN A 14 -3.32 22.87 3.42
C ASN A 14 -3.41 22.70 4.95
N LEU A 15 -2.89 21.60 5.50
CA LEU A 15 -2.90 21.35 6.94
C LEU A 15 -1.72 21.99 7.66
N ASP A 16 -1.92 22.44 8.89
CA ASP A 16 -0.84 22.97 9.75
C ASP A 16 0.27 21.95 10.01
N ASN A 17 -0.06 20.66 9.97
CA ASN A 17 0.87 19.53 10.17
C ASN A 17 1.26 18.85 8.87
N SER A 18 1.15 19.55 7.73
CA SER A 18 1.48 19.04 6.38
C SER A 18 2.84 18.37 6.30
N GLU A 19 3.86 18.96 6.94
CA GLU A 19 5.23 18.42 6.92
C GLU A 19 5.30 16.96 7.41
N LYS A 20 4.57 16.63 8.49
CA LYS A 20 4.58 15.27 9.06
C LYS A 20 3.93 14.26 8.10
N TRP A 21 2.86 14.68 7.43
CA TRP A 21 2.20 13.86 6.42
C TRP A 21 3.07 13.67 5.18
N LEU A 22 3.76 14.74 4.73
CA LEU A 22 4.66 14.68 3.59
C LEU A 22 5.87 13.77 3.85
N VAL A 23 6.40 13.75 5.09
CA VAL A 23 7.45 12.80 5.49
C VAL A 23 6.94 11.36 5.39
N ALA A 24 5.79 11.06 6.01
CA ALA A 24 5.21 9.72 5.96
C ALA A 24 4.87 9.27 4.53
N LEU A 25 4.44 10.20 3.67
CA LEU A 25 4.13 9.96 2.27
C LEU A 25 5.39 9.63 1.46
N LYS A 26 6.49 10.38 1.71
CA LYS A 26 7.79 10.07 1.09
C LYS A 26 8.36 8.74 1.55
N GLU A 27 8.21 8.39 2.83
CA GLU A 27 8.66 7.10 3.35
C GLU A 27 7.94 5.93 2.64
N GLU A 28 6.63 6.01 2.49
CA GLU A 28 5.86 4.99 1.78
C GLU A 28 6.26 4.93 0.30
N PHE A 29 6.35 6.09 -0.38
CA PHE A 29 6.76 6.16 -1.78
C PHE A 29 8.17 5.58 -2.01
N ASN A 30 9.14 5.92 -1.16
CA ASN A 30 10.49 5.40 -1.25
C ASN A 30 10.52 3.87 -1.06
N GLY A 31 9.77 3.34 -0.09
CA GLY A 31 9.65 1.90 0.10
C GLY A 31 9.10 1.17 -1.12
N LEU A 32 8.07 1.73 -1.76
CA LEU A 32 7.52 1.19 -3.00
C LEU A 32 8.52 1.24 -4.17
N THR A 33 9.28 2.33 -4.26
CA THR A 33 10.31 2.52 -5.29
C THR A 33 11.50 1.56 -5.10
N GLU A 34 11.97 1.37 -3.86
CA GLU A 34 13.02 0.40 -3.52
C GLU A 34 12.62 -1.03 -3.89
N MET A 35 11.35 -1.38 -3.70
CA MET A 35 10.79 -2.67 -4.09
C MET A 35 10.53 -2.79 -5.60
N ARG A 36 10.73 -1.70 -6.36
CA ARG A 36 10.48 -1.65 -7.81
C ARG A 36 9.08 -2.12 -8.19
N VAL A 37 8.07 -1.66 -7.45
CA VAL A 37 6.68 -2.11 -7.60
C VAL A 37 6.10 -1.78 -8.97
N TRP A 38 6.66 -0.79 -9.68
CA TRP A 38 6.24 -0.38 -11.02
C TRP A 38 7.41 0.09 -11.87
N LYS A 39 7.17 0.12 -13.16
CA LYS A 39 7.98 0.83 -14.14
C LYS A 39 7.11 1.80 -14.94
N LEU A 40 7.67 2.94 -15.36
CA LEU A 40 6.97 3.90 -16.22
C LEU A 40 7.01 3.42 -17.65
N VAL A 41 5.84 3.33 -18.27
CA VAL A 41 5.66 2.90 -19.66
C VAL A 41 4.71 3.84 -20.40
N ASP A 42 4.80 3.84 -21.73
CA ASP A 42 3.80 4.52 -22.55
C ASP A 42 2.44 3.84 -22.37
N HIS A 43 1.38 4.63 -22.35
CA HIS A 43 0.03 4.10 -22.13
C HIS A 43 -0.38 3.16 -23.26
N PRO A 44 -0.59 1.85 -23.01
CA PRO A 44 -1.04 0.93 -24.05
C PRO A 44 -2.44 1.30 -24.55
N SER A 45 -2.65 1.27 -25.85
CA SER A 45 -3.89 1.78 -26.49
C SER A 45 -5.16 1.02 -26.12
N ASN A 46 -5.06 -0.20 -25.58
CA ASN A 46 -6.20 -1.06 -25.25
C ASN A 46 -6.30 -1.44 -23.76
N CYS A 47 -5.52 -0.82 -22.89
CA CYS A 47 -5.50 -1.16 -21.47
C CYS A 47 -6.18 -0.09 -20.62
N LYS A 48 -6.98 -0.54 -19.66
CA LYS A 48 -7.59 0.32 -18.66
C LYS A 48 -6.61 0.57 -17.53
N THR A 49 -6.39 1.83 -17.17
CA THR A 49 -5.63 2.17 -15.98
C THR A 49 -6.51 2.14 -14.73
N ILE A 50 -5.98 1.56 -13.67
CA ILE A 50 -6.62 1.56 -12.34
C ILE A 50 -6.12 2.79 -11.58
N LYS A 51 -7.07 3.54 -10.99
CA LYS A 51 -6.71 4.68 -10.15
C LYS A 51 -6.23 4.24 -8.78
N CYS A 52 -5.18 4.88 -8.32
CA CYS A 52 -4.69 4.76 -6.95
C CYS A 52 -5.08 5.99 -6.11
N ARG A 53 -5.02 5.86 -4.80
CA ARG A 53 -5.13 6.98 -3.87
C ARG A 53 -4.24 6.75 -2.65
N TRP A 54 -3.84 7.83 -2.05
CA TRP A 54 -3.22 7.82 -0.73
C TRP A 54 -4.28 7.66 0.36
N THR A 55 -4.01 6.85 1.36
CA THR A 55 -4.78 6.77 2.60
C THR A 55 -3.92 7.22 3.76
N TYR A 56 -4.50 8.04 4.63
CA TYR A 56 -3.81 8.72 5.71
C TYR A 56 -4.36 8.22 7.05
N ILE A 57 -3.49 7.71 7.91
CA ILE A 57 -3.90 7.06 9.17
C ILE A 57 -3.09 7.67 10.31
N PRO A 58 -3.69 8.54 11.14
CA PRO A 58 -3.06 8.99 12.37
C PRO A 58 -3.05 7.83 13.37
N LYS A 59 -1.88 7.53 13.92
CA LYS A 59 -1.71 6.49 14.93
C LYS A 59 -1.94 7.07 16.33
N SER A 60 -2.42 6.24 17.27
CA SER A 60 -2.65 6.63 18.66
C SER A 60 -1.36 7.06 19.40
N ASP A 61 -0.19 6.64 18.92
CA ASP A 61 1.13 7.00 19.43
C ASP A 61 1.69 8.30 18.84
N GLY A 62 0.89 9.04 18.06
CA GLY A 62 1.27 10.32 17.44
C GLY A 62 2.01 10.20 16.12
N ARG A 63 2.28 8.98 15.63
CA ARG A 63 2.87 8.76 14.31
C ARG A 63 1.83 8.95 13.20
N TYR A 64 2.31 9.38 12.04
CA TYR A 64 1.53 9.49 10.82
C TYR A 64 1.86 8.32 9.91
N LYS A 65 0.85 7.66 9.38
CA LYS A 65 1.03 6.56 8.44
C LYS A 65 0.27 6.83 7.17
N VAL A 66 0.96 6.71 6.04
CA VAL A 66 0.35 6.79 4.71
C VAL A 66 0.43 5.42 4.06
N ARG A 67 -0.53 5.09 3.23
CA ARG A 67 -0.52 3.90 2.39
C ARG A 67 -1.06 4.22 1.01
N LEU A 68 -0.46 3.62 0.01
CA LEU A 68 -1.02 3.59 -1.33
C LEU A 68 -2.07 2.48 -1.42
N VAL A 69 -3.24 2.80 -1.93
CA VAL A 69 -4.29 1.81 -2.20
C VAL A 69 -4.88 2.00 -3.59
N THR A 70 -5.13 0.90 -4.27
CA THR A 70 -5.85 0.91 -5.55
C THR A 70 -7.36 1.05 -5.29
N LYS A 71 -8.07 1.67 -6.23
CA LYS A 71 -9.54 1.73 -6.19
C LYS A 71 -10.10 0.40 -6.69
N GLY A 72 -10.13 -0.62 -5.82
CA GLY A 72 -10.48 -2.00 -6.16
C GLY A 72 -11.84 -2.19 -6.84
N TYR A 73 -12.79 -1.25 -6.65
CA TYR A 73 -14.08 -1.28 -7.38
C TYR A 73 -13.93 -1.03 -8.89
N MET A 74 -12.75 -0.60 -9.36
CA MET A 74 -12.44 -0.45 -10.78
C MET A 74 -11.87 -1.73 -11.40
N GLN A 75 -11.47 -2.70 -10.59
CA GLN A 75 -10.93 -3.98 -11.03
C GLN A 75 -12.04 -4.93 -11.46
N VAL A 76 -11.77 -5.73 -12.49
CA VAL A 76 -12.71 -6.71 -13.05
C VAL A 76 -12.22 -8.11 -12.74
N GLN A 77 -13.05 -8.91 -12.08
CA GLN A 77 -12.73 -10.31 -11.81
C GLN A 77 -12.57 -11.10 -13.10
N GLY A 78 -11.55 -11.93 -13.17
CA GLY A 78 -11.19 -12.72 -14.36
C GLY A 78 -10.34 -11.97 -15.40
N ILE A 79 -10.05 -10.65 -15.15
CA ILE A 79 -9.13 -9.83 -15.98
C ILE A 79 -8.01 -9.26 -15.09
N ASP A 80 -8.37 -8.50 -14.06
CA ASP A 80 -7.41 -7.84 -13.18
C ASP A 80 -7.06 -8.68 -11.94
N TYR A 81 -7.84 -9.70 -11.63
CA TYR A 81 -7.57 -10.68 -10.57
C TYR A 81 -8.45 -11.94 -10.72
N GLU A 82 -7.95 -13.07 -10.29
CA GLU A 82 -8.73 -14.33 -10.24
C GLU A 82 -9.35 -14.56 -8.86
N GLN A 83 -8.58 -14.42 -7.80
CA GLN A 83 -9.00 -14.70 -6.43
C GLN A 83 -8.63 -13.58 -5.47
N THR A 84 -9.56 -13.26 -4.55
CA THR A 84 -9.35 -12.24 -3.51
C THR A 84 -9.18 -12.84 -2.12
N PHE A 85 -9.10 -14.17 -1.99
CA PHE A 85 -9.01 -14.82 -0.71
C PHE A 85 -7.58 -14.77 -0.16
N SER A 86 -7.40 -14.07 0.96
CA SER A 86 -6.18 -14.10 1.75
C SER A 86 -6.46 -14.72 3.12
N PRO A 87 -5.85 -15.88 3.45
CA PRO A 87 -6.07 -16.52 4.74
C PRO A 87 -5.48 -15.67 5.87
N VAL A 88 -6.31 -15.39 6.88
CA VAL A 88 -5.88 -14.70 8.10
C VAL A 88 -5.91 -15.66 9.27
N ALA A 89 -4.82 -15.71 10.02
CA ALA A 89 -4.72 -16.54 11.22
C ALA A 89 -5.78 -16.12 12.26
N ARG A 90 -6.55 -17.08 12.75
CA ARG A 90 -7.57 -16.82 13.79
C ARG A 90 -6.90 -16.61 15.15
N TYR A 91 -7.41 -15.68 15.94
CA TYR A 91 -6.94 -15.43 17.31
C TYR A 91 -6.89 -16.71 18.18
N LYS A 92 -7.84 -17.62 17.99
CA LYS A 92 -7.86 -18.92 18.70
C LYS A 92 -6.63 -19.75 18.38
N SER A 93 -6.19 -19.79 17.12
CA SER A 93 -4.99 -20.53 16.69
C SER A 93 -3.73 -19.92 17.28
N ILE A 94 -3.63 -18.58 17.28
CA ILE A 94 -2.50 -17.86 17.89
C ILE A 94 -2.43 -18.18 19.39
N ARG A 95 -3.54 -18.05 20.11
CA ARG A 95 -3.60 -18.35 21.55
C ARG A 95 -3.24 -19.80 21.87
N TYR A 96 -3.68 -20.76 21.05
CA TYR A 96 -3.34 -22.15 21.20
C TYR A 96 -1.83 -22.39 21.06
N LEU A 97 -1.21 -21.81 20.02
CA LEU A 97 0.23 -21.90 19.80
C LEU A 97 1.04 -21.27 20.94
N LEU A 98 0.62 -20.11 21.44
CA LEU A 98 1.26 -19.45 22.58
C LEU A 98 1.18 -20.29 23.86
N ALA A 99 0.02 -20.87 24.15
CA ALA A 99 -0.17 -21.73 25.29
C ALA A 99 0.69 -23.02 25.19
N HIS A 100 0.75 -23.63 23.99
CA HIS A 100 1.56 -24.81 23.73
C HIS A 100 3.05 -24.52 23.84
N ALA A 101 3.51 -23.39 23.30
CA ALA A 101 4.89 -22.95 23.43
C ALA A 101 5.29 -22.70 24.89
N ALA A 102 4.38 -22.13 25.70
CA ALA A 102 4.62 -21.94 27.14
C ALA A 102 4.73 -23.27 27.88
N LEU A 103 3.88 -24.27 27.57
CA LEU A 103 3.92 -25.61 28.16
C LEU A 103 5.22 -26.36 27.82
N LEU A 104 5.73 -26.16 26.60
CA LEU A 104 6.93 -26.85 26.11
C LEU A 104 8.22 -26.02 26.31
N ASN A 105 8.09 -24.85 26.93
CA ASN A 105 9.21 -23.92 27.16
C ASN A 105 9.93 -23.52 25.86
N TRP A 106 9.17 -23.28 24.78
CA TRP A 106 9.70 -22.83 23.50
C TRP A 106 10.00 -21.32 23.51
N GLU A 107 11.07 -20.93 22.83
CA GLU A 107 11.32 -19.53 22.56
C GLU A 107 10.36 -19.02 21.47
N ILE A 108 9.76 -17.83 21.71
CA ILE A 108 8.86 -17.16 20.77
C ILE A 108 9.54 -15.89 20.28
N LYS A 109 9.65 -15.72 18.95
CA LYS A 109 10.14 -14.51 18.31
C LYS A 109 9.03 -13.91 17.48
N ALA A 110 8.70 -12.63 17.71
CA ALA A 110 7.79 -11.86 16.86
C ALA A 110 8.61 -11.18 15.76
N MET A 111 8.17 -11.35 14.53
CA MET A 111 8.76 -10.68 13.37
C MET A 111 7.64 -10.03 12.54
N ASP A 112 7.94 -8.87 11.95
CA ASP A 112 7.05 -8.17 11.03
C ASP A 112 7.75 -8.01 9.68
N VAL A 113 7.08 -8.40 8.61
CA VAL A 113 7.62 -8.29 7.25
C VAL A 113 7.15 -6.97 6.67
N LYS A 114 8.10 -6.09 6.38
CA LYS A 114 7.80 -4.83 5.69
C LYS A 114 7.27 -5.12 4.29
N LEU A 115 6.16 -4.47 3.93
CA LEU A 115 5.57 -4.54 2.59
C LEU A 115 5.34 -6.00 2.12
N ALA A 116 4.89 -6.87 3.04
CA ALA A 116 4.78 -8.32 2.83
C ALA A 116 4.06 -8.71 1.53
N TYR A 117 3.03 -7.96 1.12
CA TYR A 117 2.27 -8.22 -0.10
C TYR A 117 3.04 -7.94 -1.39
N LEU A 118 4.10 -7.13 -1.33
CA LEU A 118 4.91 -6.77 -2.50
C LEU A 118 6.05 -7.76 -2.78
N HIS A 119 6.18 -8.80 -1.97
CA HIS A 119 7.11 -9.90 -2.23
C HIS A 119 6.52 -11.00 -3.12
N GLY A 120 5.21 -10.92 -3.42
CA GLY A 120 4.55 -11.81 -4.36
C GLY A 120 4.85 -11.38 -5.81
N VAL A 121 4.88 -12.35 -6.71
CA VAL A 121 4.98 -12.07 -8.16
C VAL A 121 3.58 -11.78 -8.68
N LEU A 122 3.43 -10.71 -9.43
CA LEU A 122 2.20 -10.36 -10.12
C LEU A 122 2.23 -11.04 -11.49
N GLU A 123 1.23 -11.86 -11.80
CA GLU A 123 1.12 -12.56 -13.08
C GLU A 123 0.28 -11.79 -14.11
N GLU A 124 -0.58 -10.86 -13.61
CA GLU A 124 -1.46 -10.06 -14.44
C GLU A 124 -0.80 -8.74 -14.87
N GLU A 125 -1.08 -8.31 -16.10
CA GLU A 125 -0.68 -6.99 -16.60
C GLU A 125 -1.60 -5.91 -16.06
N ILE A 126 -1.15 -5.18 -15.05
CA ILE A 126 -1.92 -4.11 -14.39
C ILE A 126 -1.24 -2.77 -14.57
N TYR A 127 -2.01 -1.79 -15.06
CA TYR A 127 -1.55 -0.43 -15.27
C TYR A 127 -2.26 0.53 -14.32
N THR A 128 -1.51 1.44 -13.71
CA THR A 128 -2.05 2.48 -12.84
C THR A 128 -1.65 3.87 -13.32
N GLU A 129 -2.47 4.89 -12.99
CA GLU A 129 -2.05 6.28 -13.18
C GLU A 129 -0.84 6.58 -12.28
N GLN A 130 -0.01 7.55 -12.67
CA GLN A 130 1.05 8.05 -11.81
C GLN A 130 0.50 8.62 -10.51
N LEU A 131 1.28 8.51 -9.45
CA LEU A 131 0.83 8.86 -8.10
C LEU A 131 0.76 10.38 -7.92
N GLU A 132 -0.34 10.84 -7.36
CA GLU A 132 -0.52 12.25 -7.02
C GLU A 132 0.60 12.73 -6.08
N GLY A 133 1.27 13.82 -6.46
CA GLY A 133 2.44 14.37 -5.77
C GLY A 133 3.79 13.80 -6.21
N PHE A 134 3.83 12.75 -7.07
CA PHE A 134 5.04 12.10 -7.56
C PHE A 134 5.06 11.89 -9.08
N ILE A 135 4.35 12.73 -9.81
CA ILE A 135 4.34 12.69 -11.27
C ILE A 135 5.72 13.10 -11.80
N THR A 136 6.29 12.27 -12.66
CA THR A 136 7.61 12.52 -13.27
C THR A 136 7.51 13.62 -14.31
N LYS A 137 8.30 14.68 -14.14
CA LYS A 137 8.35 15.80 -15.09
C LYS A 137 8.82 15.34 -16.47
N GLY A 138 8.05 15.70 -17.49
CA GLY A 138 8.31 15.34 -18.89
C GLY A 138 7.77 13.96 -19.28
N GLU A 139 7.16 13.24 -18.35
CA GLU A 139 6.57 11.92 -18.56
C GLU A 139 5.12 11.83 -18.04
N GLU A 140 4.42 12.97 -18.00
CA GLU A 140 3.07 13.09 -17.43
C GLU A 140 2.04 12.19 -18.12
N ASN A 141 2.30 11.83 -19.38
CA ASN A 141 1.43 10.97 -20.18
C ASN A 141 1.69 9.47 -19.99
N LYS A 142 2.77 9.11 -19.29
CA LYS A 142 3.09 7.72 -19.00
C LYS A 142 2.28 7.18 -17.83
N VAL A 143 2.14 5.86 -17.81
CA VAL A 143 1.47 5.10 -16.75
C VAL A 143 2.46 4.20 -16.01
N CYS A 144 2.08 3.76 -14.82
CA CYS A 144 2.84 2.80 -14.04
C CYS A 144 2.34 1.39 -14.37
N GLU A 145 3.18 0.56 -14.97
CA GLU A 145 2.97 -0.87 -15.08
C GLU A 145 3.46 -1.54 -13.79
N LEU A 146 2.59 -2.25 -13.08
CA LEU A 146 2.96 -2.99 -11.88
C LEU A 146 3.80 -4.22 -12.25
N VAL A 147 4.77 -4.56 -11.39
CA VAL A 147 5.77 -5.60 -11.66
C VAL A 147 5.80 -6.62 -10.52
#